data_7d689cc901286ada7cdb1a7990bff864
#
_entry.id   7d689cc901286ada7cdb1a7990bff864
#
_cell.length_a   1.000
_cell.length_b   1.000
_cell.length_c   1.000
_cell.angle_alpha   90.00
_cell.angle_beta   90.00
_cell.angle_gamma   90.00
#
_symmetry.space_group_name_H-M   'P 1'
#
loop_
_entity.id
_entity.type
_entity.pdbx_description
1 polymer ?
#
loop_
_entity_poly.entity_id
_entity_poly.type
_entity_poly.pdbx_seq_one_letter_code
_entity_poly.pdbx_strand_id
1 'polypeptide(L)'
;MKFKILIKIFTVLILTTFIIQCSGSKKVADISKEEKEVFNQKDKDTVIIKNDSLEYKIIIMEIGFNTWLQSIAQPRGYYTQEFMENRNRIFVINWNQRVLEPMRFDPNLYELQINYEPFIDYGYEVNYQLYNYFIYFQRKYNQRLGPFAPRIK
;
A
#
# COMPACT_ATOMS: atom_id res chain seq x y z
N MET A 1 -24.72 45.20 -28.84
CA MET A 1 -24.55 43.82 -29.28
C MET A 1 -23.12 43.29 -28.98
N LYS A 2 -22.08 44.02 -29.29
CA LYS A 2 -20.66 43.64 -29.04
C LYS A 2 -20.32 43.38 -27.57
N PHE A 3 -20.86 44.15 -26.62
CA PHE A 3 -20.61 44.03 -25.18
C PHE A 3 -21.12 42.71 -24.58
N LYS A 4 -22.30 42.24 -25.01
CA LYS A 4 -22.87 40.94 -24.57
C LYS A 4 -22.06 39.75 -25.10
N ILE A 5 -21.44 39.90 -26.27
CA ILE A 5 -20.58 38.86 -26.85
C ILE A 5 -19.24 38.79 -26.07
N LEU A 6 -18.68 39.94 -25.69
CA LEU A 6 -17.45 40.00 -24.87
C LEU A 6 -17.63 39.32 -23.51
N ILE A 7 -18.76 39.55 -22.85
CA ILE A 7 -19.10 38.93 -21.55
C ILE A 7 -19.23 37.42 -21.71
N LYS A 8 -19.86 36.91 -22.77
CA LYS A 8 -19.98 35.47 -23.03
C LYS A 8 -18.63 34.81 -23.31
N ILE A 9 -17.73 35.47 -24.04
CA ILE A 9 -16.39 34.97 -24.30
C ILE A 9 -15.57 34.94 -23.00
N PHE A 10 -15.71 35.96 -22.14
CA PHE A 10 -15.00 36.04 -20.88
C PHE A 10 -15.49 34.98 -19.88
N THR A 11 -16.80 34.71 -19.81
CA THR A 11 -17.35 33.62 -18.98
C THR A 11 -16.96 32.24 -19.48
N VAL A 12 -16.87 31.99 -20.79
CA VAL A 12 -16.38 30.72 -21.32
C VAL A 12 -14.89 30.54 -21.03
N LEU A 13 -14.10 31.61 -21.13
CA LEU A 13 -12.65 31.56 -20.83
C LEU A 13 -12.39 31.27 -19.35
N ILE A 14 -13.17 31.82 -18.43
CA ILE A 14 -13.09 31.54 -16.99
C ILE A 14 -13.52 30.09 -16.69
N LEU A 15 -14.55 29.59 -17.38
CA LEU A 15 -15.03 28.21 -17.18
C LEU A 15 -14.01 27.16 -17.63
N THR A 16 -13.24 27.46 -18.69
CA THR A 16 -12.21 26.53 -19.22
C THR A 16 -10.95 26.48 -18.36
N THR A 17 -10.64 27.53 -17.59
CA THR A 17 -9.46 27.52 -16.68
C THR A 17 -9.66 26.69 -15.43
N PHE A 18 -10.90 26.37 -15.04
CA PHE A 18 -11.19 25.52 -13.89
C PHE A 18 -11.02 23.99 -14.15
N ILE A 19 -10.88 23.57 -15.40
CA ILE A 19 -10.79 22.14 -15.73
C ILE A 19 -9.36 21.60 -15.70
N ILE A 20 -8.33 22.46 -15.59
CA ILE A 20 -6.93 22.02 -15.48
C ILE A 20 -6.51 21.96 -14.00
N GLN A 21 -7.31 21.33 -13.17
CA GLN A 21 -6.79 20.77 -11.93
C GLN A 21 -6.17 19.42 -12.28
N CYS A 22 -4.91 19.46 -12.63
CA CYS A 22 -4.06 18.30 -12.74
C CYS A 22 -4.12 17.56 -11.39
N SER A 23 -4.94 16.51 -11.31
CA SER A 23 -4.97 15.56 -10.21
C SER A 23 -3.66 14.78 -10.22
N GLY A 24 -2.58 15.45 -9.87
CA GLY A 24 -1.32 14.79 -9.60
C GLY A 24 -1.53 13.80 -8.47
N SER A 25 -1.55 12.52 -8.76
CA SER A 25 -1.57 11.46 -7.77
C SER A 25 -0.45 11.74 -6.76
N LYS A 26 -0.82 12.15 -5.53
CA LYS A 26 0.17 12.41 -4.48
C LYS A 26 0.91 11.10 -4.22
N LYS A 27 2.22 11.12 -4.41
CA LYS A 27 3.06 9.97 -4.07
C LYS A 27 2.90 9.64 -2.59
N VAL A 28 2.66 8.37 -2.32
CA VAL A 28 2.46 7.86 -0.95
C VAL A 28 3.78 7.85 -0.18
N ALA A 29 4.89 7.61 -0.89
CA ALA A 29 6.24 7.61 -0.36
C ALA A 29 7.26 8.03 -1.41
N ASP A 30 8.42 8.44 -0.96
CA ASP A 30 9.60 8.60 -1.83
C ASP A 30 10.27 7.24 -1.99
N ILE A 31 10.45 6.81 -3.24
CA ILE A 31 10.98 5.49 -3.60
C ILE A 31 12.43 5.65 -4.04
N SER A 32 13.34 5.00 -3.34
CA SER A 32 14.76 5.04 -3.66
C SER A 32 15.06 4.35 -5.00
N LYS A 33 16.28 4.56 -5.51
CA LYS A 33 16.72 3.90 -6.75
C LYS A 33 16.81 2.38 -6.57
N GLU A 34 17.33 1.95 -5.45
CA GLU A 34 17.48 0.54 -5.07
C GLU A 34 16.11 -0.14 -4.95
N GLU A 35 15.11 0.51 -4.35
CA GLU A 35 13.75 -0.03 -4.31
C GLU A 35 13.15 -0.19 -5.70
N LYS A 36 13.36 0.76 -6.61
CA LYS A 36 12.87 0.66 -7.99
C LYS A 36 13.46 -0.53 -8.72
N GLU A 37 14.74 -0.82 -8.49
CA GLU A 37 15.40 -2.00 -9.06
C GLU A 37 14.77 -3.29 -8.56
N VAL A 38 14.49 -3.39 -7.24
CA VAL A 38 13.80 -4.54 -6.66
C VAL A 38 12.36 -4.68 -7.19
N PHE A 39 11.62 -3.57 -7.29
CA PHE A 39 10.24 -3.60 -7.81
C PHE A 39 10.14 -4.05 -9.27
N ASN A 40 11.20 -3.86 -10.05
CA ASN A 40 11.26 -4.23 -11.47
C ASN A 40 11.82 -5.64 -11.71
N GLN A 41 12.13 -6.41 -10.68
CA GLN A 41 12.53 -7.82 -10.81
C GLN A 41 11.41 -8.63 -11.47
N LYS A 42 11.78 -9.67 -12.24
CA LYS A 42 10.83 -10.52 -12.97
C LYS A 42 10.58 -11.86 -12.31
N ASP A 43 11.44 -12.24 -11.38
CA ASP A 43 11.35 -13.54 -10.72
C ASP A 43 10.27 -13.49 -9.63
N LYS A 44 9.33 -14.43 -9.69
CA LYS A 44 8.28 -14.56 -8.68
C LYS A 44 8.87 -15.18 -7.41
N ASP A 45 8.87 -14.42 -6.35
CA ASP A 45 9.15 -14.91 -5.01
C ASP A 45 7.85 -15.31 -4.32
N THR A 46 7.85 -16.49 -3.69
CA THR A 46 6.77 -16.87 -2.79
C THR A 46 7.26 -16.72 -1.36
N VAL A 47 6.64 -15.84 -0.59
CA VAL A 47 6.89 -15.71 0.84
C VAL A 47 5.73 -16.34 1.60
N ILE A 48 6.05 -17.26 2.50
CA ILE A 48 5.08 -17.90 3.38
C ILE A 48 5.23 -17.28 4.76
N ILE A 49 4.23 -16.54 5.19
CA ILE A 49 4.12 -16.05 6.55
C ILE A 49 3.35 -17.09 7.36
N LYS A 50 3.98 -17.72 8.33
CA LYS A 50 3.35 -18.77 9.11
C LYS A 50 3.73 -18.73 10.59
N ASN A 51 2.83 -19.26 11.39
CA ASN A 51 3.10 -19.70 12.75
C ASN A 51 2.55 -21.13 12.88
N ASP A 52 3.46 -22.10 12.95
CA ASP A 52 3.10 -23.52 12.96
C ASP A 52 2.35 -23.91 14.25
N SER A 53 2.58 -23.22 15.37
CA SER A 53 1.90 -23.46 16.65
C SER A 53 0.41 -23.06 16.63
N LEU A 54 0.06 -22.12 15.74
CA LEU A 54 -1.31 -21.61 15.60
C LEU A 54 -1.99 -22.13 14.33
N GLU A 55 -1.34 -23.00 13.55
CA GLU A 55 -1.79 -23.42 12.22
C GLU A 55 -2.06 -22.22 11.28
N TYR A 56 -1.41 -21.08 11.53
CA TYR A 56 -1.62 -19.85 10.80
C TYR A 56 -0.69 -19.76 9.60
N LYS A 57 -1.26 -19.46 8.43
CA LYS A 57 -0.50 -19.33 7.19
C LYS A 57 -1.07 -18.25 6.28
N ILE A 58 -0.23 -17.32 5.85
CA ILE A 58 -0.47 -16.43 4.71
C ILE A 58 0.55 -16.75 3.63
N ILE A 59 0.10 -16.95 2.41
CA ILE A 59 0.97 -17.14 1.26
C ILE A 59 0.97 -15.82 0.47
N ILE A 60 2.13 -15.20 0.33
CA ILE A 60 2.32 -14.00 -0.47
C ILE A 60 3.12 -14.40 -1.71
N MET A 61 2.48 -14.28 -2.88
CA MET A 61 3.12 -14.48 -4.19
C MET A 61 3.38 -13.11 -4.82
N GLU A 62 4.41 -12.44 -4.36
CA GLU A 62 4.70 -11.07 -4.77
C GLU A 62 6.14 -10.94 -5.27
N ILE A 63 6.29 -10.44 -6.51
CA ILE A 63 7.60 -10.31 -7.16
C ILE A 63 8.46 -9.28 -6.41
N GLY A 64 9.65 -9.72 -5.98
CA GLY A 64 10.65 -8.87 -5.35
C GLY A 64 10.43 -8.61 -3.85
N PHE A 65 9.36 -9.15 -3.23
CA PHE A 65 9.12 -8.90 -1.81
C PHE A 65 10.21 -9.50 -0.91
N ASN A 66 10.66 -10.73 -1.19
CA ASN A 66 11.70 -11.36 -0.39
C ASN A 66 13.04 -10.60 -0.49
N THR A 67 13.43 -10.21 -1.69
CA THR A 67 14.63 -9.38 -1.89
C THR A 67 14.49 -8.03 -1.17
N TRP A 68 13.34 -7.38 -1.25
CA TRP A 68 13.08 -6.13 -0.56
C TRP A 68 13.13 -6.29 0.96
N LEU A 69 12.56 -7.37 1.49
CA LEU A 69 12.55 -7.67 2.92
C LEU A 69 13.98 -7.86 3.47
N GLN A 70 14.89 -8.43 2.67
CA GLN A 70 16.26 -8.70 3.07
C GLN A 70 17.20 -7.49 2.90
N SER A 71 16.94 -6.63 1.90
CA SER A 71 17.88 -5.57 1.52
C SER A 71 17.43 -4.17 1.87
N ILE A 72 16.11 -3.92 1.99
CA ILE A 72 15.54 -2.57 2.11
C ILE A 72 14.79 -2.39 3.42
N ALA A 73 14.06 -3.42 3.88
CA ALA A 73 13.29 -3.34 5.12
C ALA A 73 14.18 -3.08 6.34
N GLN A 74 13.61 -2.47 7.37
CA GLN A 74 14.32 -2.36 8.65
C GLN A 74 14.56 -3.76 9.24
N PRO A 75 15.74 -4.00 9.83
CA PRO A 75 16.08 -5.31 10.36
C PRO A 75 15.16 -5.72 11.52
N ARG A 76 15.13 -7.03 11.79
CA ARG A 76 14.45 -7.56 12.97
C ARG A 76 14.99 -6.90 14.23
N GLY A 77 14.09 -6.62 15.19
CA GLY A 77 14.41 -5.90 16.43
C GLY A 77 14.29 -4.38 16.31
N TYR A 78 14.17 -3.81 15.09
CA TYR A 78 14.00 -2.35 14.93
C TYR A 78 12.63 -1.87 15.46
N TYR A 79 11.56 -2.60 15.12
CA TYR A 79 10.22 -2.35 15.65
C TYR A 79 9.85 -3.40 16.71
N THR A 80 9.11 -2.98 17.74
CA THR A 80 8.53 -3.92 18.71
C THR A 80 7.38 -4.71 18.07
N GLN A 81 7.10 -5.90 18.59
CA GLN A 81 5.94 -6.68 18.16
C GLN A 81 4.65 -5.89 18.29
N GLU A 82 4.42 -5.27 19.44
CA GLU A 82 3.24 -4.45 19.72
C GLU A 82 3.05 -3.31 18.69
N PHE A 83 4.13 -2.64 18.32
CA PHE A 83 4.07 -1.60 17.28
C PHE A 83 3.57 -2.18 15.96
N MET A 84 4.13 -3.31 15.54
CA MET A 84 3.76 -3.95 14.29
C MET A 84 2.34 -4.50 14.31
N GLU A 85 1.89 -5.10 15.41
CA GLU A 85 0.53 -5.56 15.61
C GLU A 85 -0.50 -4.43 15.46
N ASN A 86 -0.26 -3.31 16.12
CA ASN A 86 -1.13 -2.14 16.04
C ASN A 86 -1.24 -1.61 14.60
N ARG A 87 -0.16 -1.66 13.82
CA ARG A 87 -0.15 -1.27 12.41
C ARG A 87 -0.85 -2.30 11.53
N ASN A 88 -0.55 -3.58 11.74
CA ASN A 88 -1.13 -4.68 10.98
C ASN A 88 -2.65 -4.72 11.10
N ARG A 89 -3.21 -4.53 12.30
CA ARG A 89 -4.67 -4.44 12.50
C ARG A 89 -5.30 -3.39 11.61
N ILE A 90 -4.73 -2.19 11.56
CA ILE A 90 -5.24 -1.09 10.74
C ILE A 90 -5.09 -1.41 9.25
N PHE A 91 -3.95 -1.93 8.83
CA PHE A 91 -3.70 -2.28 7.44
C PHE A 91 -4.62 -3.40 6.96
N VAL A 92 -4.82 -4.45 7.77
CA VAL A 92 -5.72 -5.56 7.45
C VAL A 92 -7.17 -5.09 7.31
N ILE A 93 -7.67 -4.25 8.22
CA ILE A 93 -9.02 -3.69 8.13
C ILE A 93 -9.19 -2.96 6.79
N ASN A 94 -8.26 -2.07 6.45
CA ASN A 94 -8.33 -1.31 5.20
C ASN A 94 -8.15 -2.21 3.96
N TRP A 95 -7.28 -3.22 4.03
CA TRP A 95 -7.10 -4.21 2.97
C TRP A 95 -8.40 -4.97 2.72
N ASN A 96 -8.96 -5.58 3.78
CA ASN A 96 -10.15 -6.40 3.68
C ASN A 96 -11.38 -5.60 3.21
N GLN A 97 -11.49 -4.33 3.64
CA GLN A 97 -12.51 -3.43 3.09
C GLN A 97 -12.35 -3.26 1.57
N ARG A 98 -11.13 -3.10 1.06
CA ARG A 98 -10.88 -2.92 -0.38
C ARG A 98 -11.17 -4.17 -1.18
N VAL A 99 -10.90 -5.36 -0.64
CA VAL A 99 -11.32 -6.63 -1.25
C VAL A 99 -12.83 -6.68 -1.47
N LEU A 100 -13.62 -6.13 -0.53
CA LEU A 100 -15.07 -6.09 -0.60
C LEU A 100 -15.64 -4.99 -1.51
N GLU A 101 -14.80 -4.06 -1.98
CA GLU A 101 -15.19 -2.94 -2.82
C GLU A 101 -14.52 -2.98 -4.22
N PRO A 102 -14.71 -4.05 -5.04
CA PRO A 102 -14.00 -4.23 -6.31
C PRO A 102 -14.36 -3.18 -7.38
N MET A 103 -15.48 -2.48 -7.22
CA MET A 103 -15.88 -1.38 -8.09
C MET A 103 -15.08 -0.09 -7.84
N ARG A 104 -14.42 0.00 -6.68
CA ARG A 104 -13.65 1.17 -6.24
C ARG A 104 -12.16 0.92 -6.23
N PHE A 105 -11.76 -0.30 -5.90
CA PHE A 105 -10.36 -0.71 -5.78
C PHE A 105 -10.06 -1.84 -6.76
N ASP A 106 -8.87 -1.82 -7.34
CA ASP A 106 -8.45 -2.83 -8.32
C ASP A 106 -8.44 -4.24 -7.69
N PRO A 107 -9.29 -5.16 -8.15
CA PRO A 107 -9.33 -6.52 -7.61
C PRO A 107 -8.06 -7.32 -7.88
N ASN A 108 -7.24 -6.93 -8.86
CA ASN A 108 -5.94 -7.57 -9.09
C ASN A 108 -4.89 -7.18 -8.03
N LEU A 109 -5.11 -6.08 -7.31
CA LEU A 109 -4.28 -5.69 -6.18
C LEU A 109 -4.79 -6.25 -4.85
N TYR A 110 -6.11 -6.41 -4.72
CA TYR A 110 -6.79 -6.83 -3.49
C TYR A 110 -7.57 -8.12 -3.73
N GLU A 111 -6.85 -9.23 -3.99
CA GLU A 111 -7.45 -10.47 -4.44
C GLU A 111 -8.21 -11.20 -3.32
N LEU A 112 -7.59 -11.35 -2.15
CA LEU A 112 -8.13 -12.15 -1.04
C LEU A 112 -8.07 -11.39 0.27
N GLN A 113 -9.05 -11.65 1.13
CA GLN A 113 -9.03 -11.15 2.50
C GLN A 113 -7.90 -11.81 3.30
N ILE A 114 -7.30 -11.02 4.18
CA ILE A 114 -6.28 -11.49 5.11
C ILE A 114 -6.99 -11.80 6.43
N ASN A 115 -6.89 -13.05 6.87
CA ASN A 115 -7.37 -13.47 8.18
C ASN A 115 -6.32 -13.12 9.24
N TYR A 116 -6.56 -12.04 9.99
CA TYR A 116 -5.68 -11.59 11.06
C TYR A 116 -6.55 -11.05 12.20
N GLU A 117 -6.65 -11.81 13.28
CA GLU A 117 -7.52 -11.49 14.39
C GLU A 117 -6.79 -10.68 15.48
N PRO A 118 -7.42 -9.64 16.03
CA PRO A 118 -6.76 -8.71 16.94
C PRO A 118 -6.40 -9.29 18.32
N PHE A 119 -6.97 -10.43 18.69
CA PHE A 119 -6.78 -11.05 20.01
C PHE A 119 -5.87 -12.29 19.98
N ILE A 120 -5.35 -12.65 18.80
CA ILE A 120 -4.41 -13.76 18.65
C ILE A 120 -2.99 -13.20 18.65
N ASP A 121 -2.13 -13.76 19.51
CA ASP A 121 -0.70 -13.49 19.47
C ASP A 121 -0.05 -14.37 18.38
N TYR A 122 0.16 -13.78 17.20
CA TYR A 122 0.83 -14.46 16.08
C TYR A 122 2.35 -14.53 16.23
N GLY A 123 2.91 -13.89 17.25
CA GLY A 123 4.34 -13.81 17.49
C GLY A 123 5.06 -12.77 16.64
N TYR A 124 6.32 -12.53 16.99
CA TYR A 124 7.13 -11.49 16.38
C TYR A 124 7.31 -11.66 14.87
N GLU A 125 7.66 -12.86 14.42
CA GLU A 125 8.04 -13.11 13.02
C GLU A 125 6.88 -12.92 12.05
N VAL A 126 5.69 -13.40 12.38
CA VAL A 126 4.48 -13.18 11.58
C VAL A 126 4.19 -11.68 11.50
N ASN A 127 4.24 -10.98 12.61
CA ASN A 127 3.98 -9.55 12.65
C ASN A 127 5.03 -8.75 11.86
N TYR A 128 6.29 -9.14 11.93
CA TYR A 128 7.38 -8.51 11.18
C TYR A 128 7.20 -8.68 9.66
N GLN A 129 6.91 -9.90 9.20
CA GLN A 129 6.75 -10.17 7.77
C GLN A 129 5.49 -9.49 7.23
N LEU A 130 4.36 -9.57 7.93
CA LEU A 130 3.11 -8.96 7.52
C LEU A 130 3.19 -7.44 7.48
N TYR A 131 3.79 -6.81 8.51
CA TYR A 131 4.01 -5.37 8.54
C TYR A 131 4.85 -4.91 7.35
N ASN A 132 5.98 -5.57 7.10
CA ASN A 132 6.85 -5.22 5.99
C ASN A 132 6.21 -5.48 4.63
N TYR A 133 5.36 -6.50 4.50
CA TYR A 133 4.56 -6.71 3.29
C TYR A 133 3.64 -5.51 3.01
N PHE A 134 2.93 -5.02 4.01
CA PHE A 134 2.08 -3.84 3.83
C PHE A 134 2.89 -2.58 3.49
N ILE A 135 4.07 -2.39 4.08
CA ILE A 135 4.95 -1.27 3.71
C ILE A 135 5.41 -1.41 2.25
N TYR A 136 5.90 -2.58 1.86
CA TYR A 136 6.30 -2.89 0.49
C TYR A 136 5.17 -2.63 -0.51
N PHE A 137 4.00 -3.21 -0.28
CA PHE A 137 2.83 -3.08 -1.13
C PHE A 137 2.42 -1.61 -1.35
N GLN A 138 2.31 -0.85 -0.27
CA GLN A 138 1.94 0.56 -0.34
C GLN A 138 2.94 1.38 -1.16
N ARG A 139 4.23 1.07 -1.03
CA ARG A 139 5.31 1.77 -1.75
C ARG A 139 5.36 1.36 -3.22
N LYS A 140 5.28 0.07 -3.52
CA LYS A 140 5.33 -0.46 -4.88
C LYS A 140 4.15 0.01 -5.72
N TYR A 141 2.95 -0.09 -5.19
CA TYR A 141 1.70 0.19 -5.91
C TYR A 141 1.15 1.60 -5.66
N ASN A 142 1.92 2.46 -4.99
CA ASN A 142 1.49 3.81 -4.61
C ASN A 142 0.12 3.82 -3.90
N GLN A 143 -0.11 2.87 -3.00
CA GLN A 143 -1.33 2.70 -2.23
C GLN A 143 -1.15 3.21 -0.80
N ARG A 144 -2.25 3.54 -0.12
CA ARG A 144 -2.23 3.94 1.29
C ARG A 144 -3.29 3.17 2.07
N LEU A 145 -2.84 2.29 2.97
CA LEU A 145 -3.70 1.40 3.78
C LEU A 145 -3.99 1.97 5.18
N GLY A 146 -4.15 3.26 5.30
CA GLY A 146 -4.47 3.89 6.58
C GLY A 146 -3.87 5.27 6.76
N PRO A 147 -3.87 5.82 7.99
CA PRO A 147 -3.41 7.19 8.25
C PRO A 147 -1.89 7.34 8.18
N PHE A 148 -1.14 6.24 8.21
CA PHE A 148 0.32 6.27 8.30
C PHE A 148 0.98 6.26 6.92
N ALA A 149 2.01 7.08 6.75
CA ALA A 149 2.86 6.98 5.58
C ALA A 149 3.73 5.70 5.66
N PRO A 150 3.88 4.95 4.55
CA PRO A 150 4.71 3.74 4.53
C PRO A 150 6.20 4.12 4.50
N ARG A 151 6.76 4.48 5.64
CA ARG A 151 8.16 4.87 5.80
C ARG A 151 9.02 3.65 6.09
N ILE A 152 10.26 3.68 5.60
CA ILE A 152 11.30 2.70 5.92
C ILE A 152 12.18 3.24 7.06
N LYS A 153 12.23 4.60 7.20
CA LYS A 153 13.01 5.31 8.23
C LYS A 153 12.09 6.16 9.08
#